data_690c5725e92f560a53340cf04435a68f
#
_entry.id   690c5725e92f560a53340cf04435a68f
#
_cell.length_a   1.000
_cell.length_b   1.000
_cell.length_c   1.000
_cell.angle_alpha   90.00
_cell.angle_beta   90.00
_cell.angle_gamma   90.00
#
_symmetry.space_group_name_H-M   'P 1'
#
loop_
_entity.id
_entity.type
_entity.pdbx_description
1 polymer ?
#
loop_
_entity_poly.entity_id
_entity_poly.type
_entity_poly.pdbx_seq_one_letter_code
_entity_poly.pdbx_strand_id
1 'polypeptide(L)'
;VFFVETIELAGLGNRSYLAGGERTAVAVDPPRDVDRVLAAAARHGVRIAYVVETHVHNDYVSGGLELARLTGADYLVPEGADVRFARTPVRDGDTVTVDGDARLTLHAMATPGHTPHHTSYVLREAGSALAVFTGGSLLIGTVGRPDLVEPRLTEGLARAQHASAHRLAAALPDATAVLPTHGFGSFCSSGQTEGDSTTIGRERVVNDALTRDVDTFVADLLAGLDDIPAYYTHMGPANAAGPAPVDLTPPAVADPEEIAARLAAGEWVVDLRNRVAFAEGHVAGSFNFEAEGKLATYLAWLVPWGKPVTLLAETPAQLADAQRELARVGIDRPSAAATGGPSAWLRPGEEPASFPRATFADLAERHPGEGVVVLDVRRDSERAGGFVEGSVHIPVHQLHRRIDEVPDGQVWVHCAGGMRAAVAASLLDAVGRDVVAVDDGFESAQKAGLTVRTEREEQCR
;
A
#
# COMPACT_ATOMS: atom_id res chain seq x y z
N VAL A 1 -1.18 34.48 -0.77
CA VAL A 1 -0.82 33.42 0.20
C VAL A 1 -0.96 32.11 -0.53
N PHE A 2 0.08 31.25 -0.52
CA PHE A 2 0.02 29.90 -1.07
C PHE A 2 -0.35 28.89 0.02
N PHE A 3 -0.82 27.71 -0.37
CA PHE A 3 -1.08 26.57 0.51
C PHE A 3 -0.60 25.27 -0.15
N VAL A 4 -0.33 24.27 0.68
CA VAL A 4 -0.19 22.87 0.30
C VAL A 4 -1.00 22.04 1.28
N GLU A 5 -1.99 21.32 0.77
CA GLU A 5 -2.80 20.39 1.55
C GLU A 5 -2.42 18.95 1.18
N THR A 6 -2.15 18.13 2.19
CA THR A 6 -1.86 16.71 2.02
C THR A 6 -3.15 15.90 2.10
N ILE A 7 -3.36 15.02 1.14
CA ILE A 7 -4.48 14.06 1.10
C ILE A 7 -3.89 12.68 1.36
N GLU A 8 -4.03 12.19 2.57
CA GLU A 8 -3.45 10.92 3.00
C GLU A 8 -4.23 9.71 2.48
N LEU A 9 -3.52 8.69 2.01
CA LEU A 9 -4.00 7.38 1.62
C LEU A 9 -3.38 6.35 2.57
N ALA A 10 -3.76 6.41 3.84
CA ALA A 10 -3.12 5.68 4.93
C ALA A 10 -3.09 4.16 4.68
N GLY A 11 -4.17 3.57 4.14
CA GLY A 11 -4.23 2.14 3.81
C GLY A 11 -3.18 1.69 2.78
N LEU A 12 -2.75 2.58 1.89
CA LEU A 12 -1.70 2.32 0.89
C LEU A 12 -0.32 2.80 1.35
N GLY A 13 -0.26 3.71 2.33
CA GLY A 13 0.98 4.39 2.73
C GLY A 13 1.42 5.42 1.69
N ASN A 14 0.48 6.10 1.06
CA ASN A 14 0.72 7.11 0.03
C ASN A 14 0.12 8.45 0.42
N ARG A 15 0.60 9.50 -0.25
CA ARG A 15 0.08 10.87 -0.17
C ARG A 15 -0.14 11.45 -1.55
N SER A 16 -1.20 12.21 -1.69
CA SER A 16 -1.51 13.10 -2.80
C SER A 16 -1.53 14.53 -2.29
N TYR A 17 -1.41 15.51 -3.16
CA TYR A 17 -1.32 16.89 -2.73
C TYR A 17 -2.23 17.79 -3.55
N LEU A 18 -2.79 18.81 -2.88
CA LEU A 18 -3.41 19.96 -3.51
C LEU A 18 -2.60 21.20 -3.13
N ALA A 19 -2.00 21.85 -4.11
CA ALA A 19 -1.20 23.07 -3.87
C ALA A 19 -1.71 24.23 -4.72
N GLY A 20 -1.82 25.40 -4.14
CA GLY A 20 -2.40 26.51 -4.88
C GLY A 20 -2.20 27.87 -4.24
N GLY A 21 -2.73 28.88 -4.93
CA GLY A 21 -2.81 30.25 -4.48
C GLY A 21 -4.24 30.63 -4.07
N GLU A 22 -4.67 31.84 -4.39
CA GLU A 22 -5.98 32.35 -3.98
C GLU A 22 -7.13 31.94 -4.91
N ARG A 23 -6.86 31.56 -6.16
CA ARG A 23 -7.88 31.30 -7.18
C ARG A 23 -7.79 29.93 -7.80
N THR A 24 -6.56 29.43 -7.98
CA THR A 24 -6.34 28.18 -8.68
C THR A 24 -5.31 27.32 -7.96
N ALA A 25 -5.40 26.01 -8.19
CA ALA A 25 -4.55 25.00 -7.60
C ALA A 25 -4.15 23.92 -8.63
N VAL A 26 -3.11 23.17 -8.27
CA VAL A 26 -2.67 21.93 -8.92
C VAL A 26 -2.93 20.76 -7.97
N ALA A 27 -3.47 19.67 -8.51
CA ALA A 27 -3.54 18.38 -7.83
C ALA A 27 -2.38 17.51 -8.30
N VAL A 28 -1.63 16.93 -7.37
CA VAL A 28 -0.46 16.08 -7.65
C VAL A 28 -0.77 14.65 -7.23
N ASP A 29 -0.60 13.71 -8.16
CA ASP A 29 -0.81 12.27 -7.99
C ASP A 29 -2.16 11.95 -7.30
N PRO A 30 -3.31 12.42 -7.84
CA PRO A 30 -4.58 12.32 -7.17
C PRO A 30 -5.07 10.89 -7.03
N PRO A 31 -5.70 10.53 -5.89
CA PRO A 31 -6.27 9.21 -5.69
C PRO A 31 -7.51 9.00 -6.57
N ARG A 32 -7.90 7.75 -6.76
CA ARG A 32 -9.06 7.39 -7.57
C ARG A 32 -10.38 7.97 -7.04
N ASP A 33 -10.51 8.13 -5.74
CA ASP A 33 -11.63 8.77 -5.07
C ASP A 33 -11.49 10.30 -5.11
N VAL A 34 -11.65 10.87 -6.29
CA VAL A 34 -11.41 12.29 -6.62
C VAL A 34 -12.28 13.28 -5.85
N ASP A 35 -13.39 12.83 -5.27
CA ASP A 35 -14.27 13.63 -4.41
C ASP A 35 -13.52 14.23 -3.22
N ARG A 36 -12.49 13.54 -2.69
CA ARG A 36 -11.63 14.06 -1.62
C ARG A 36 -10.80 15.26 -2.08
N VAL A 37 -10.27 15.21 -3.30
CA VAL A 37 -9.51 16.31 -3.89
C VAL A 37 -10.42 17.49 -4.20
N LEU A 38 -11.62 17.21 -4.75
CA LEU A 38 -12.65 18.24 -5.01
C LEU A 38 -13.12 18.92 -3.71
N ALA A 39 -13.31 18.15 -2.63
CA ALA A 39 -13.66 18.67 -1.34
C ALA A 39 -12.55 19.57 -0.74
N ALA A 40 -11.27 19.18 -0.92
CA ALA A 40 -10.12 20.00 -0.54
C ALA A 40 -10.11 21.33 -1.31
N ALA A 41 -10.27 21.29 -2.64
CA ALA A 41 -10.35 22.50 -3.46
C ALA A 41 -11.50 23.42 -3.05
N ALA A 42 -12.67 22.85 -2.71
CA ALA A 42 -13.82 23.60 -2.23
C ALA A 42 -13.56 24.28 -0.88
N ARG A 43 -12.86 23.61 0.05
CA ARG A 43 -12.48 24.23 1.34
C ARG A 43 -11.57 25.45 1.17
N HIS A 44 -10.65 25.39 0.21
CA HIS A 44 -9.77 26.53 -0.12
C HIS A 44 -10.43 27.56 -1.04
N GLY A 45 -11.60 27.28 -1.59
CA GLY A 45 -12.30 28.19 -2.49
C GLY A 45 -11.59 28.36 -3.84
N VAL A 46 -10.83 27.33 -4.28
CA VAL A 46 -10.01 27.37 -5.50
C VAL A 46 -10.54 26.45 -6.60
N ARG A 47 -10.26 26.79 -7.85
CA ARG A 47 -10.46 25.90 -9.00
C ARG A 47 -9.19 25.11 -9.28
N ILE A 48 -9.30 23.82 -9.52
CA ILE A 48 -8.18 22.99 -9.98
C ILE A 48 -7.91 23.37 -11.44
N ALA A 49 -6.74 23.94 -11.72
CA ALA A 49 -6.32 24.35 -13.06
C ALA A 49 -5.45 23.29 -13.74
N TYR A 50 -4.71 22.54 -12.94
CA TYR A 50 -3.82 21.48 -13.38
C TYR A 50 -3.99 20.22 -12.53
N VAL A 51 -3.90 19.08 -13.20
CA VAL A 51 -3.71 17.78 -12.57
C VAL A 51 -2.39 17.23 -13.10
N VAL A 52 -1.48 16.82 -12.22
CA VAL A 52 -0.16 16.32 -12.63
C VAL A 52 0.10 14.96 -12.04
N GLU A 53 0.73 14.09 -12.85
CA GLU A 53 1.28 12.80 -12.39
C GLU A 53 2.81 12.91 -12.35
N THR A 54 3.40 12.44 -11.27
CA THR A 54 4.86 12.31 -11.20
C THR A 54 5.35 11.16 -12.08
N HIS A 55 4.56 10.11 -12.20
CA HIS A 55 4.81 8.92 -13.02
C HIS A 55 3.52 8.11 -13.24
N VAL A 56 3.56 7.08 -14.05
CA VAL A 56 2.49 6.07 -14.11
C VAL A 56 2.62 5.17 -12.89
N HIS A 57 1.65 5.25 -11.97
CA HIS A 57 1.68 4.52 -10.71
C HIS A 57 1.47 3.01 -10.90
N ASN A 58 2.24 2.20 -10.13
CA ASN A 58 2.14 0.74 -10.15
C ASN A 58 1.47 0.16 -8.90
N ASP A 59 1.07 0.98 -7.94
CA ASP A 59 0.55 0.56 -6.65
C ASP A 59 -0.91 0.96 -6.39
N TYR A 60 -1.45 1.89 -7.17
CA TYR A 60 -2.86 2.28 -7.10
C TYR A 60 -3.37 2.79 -8.44
N VAL A 61 -4.69 2.85 -8.59
CA VAL A 61 -5.36 3.43 -9.76
C VAL A 61 -5.47 4.94 -9.57
N SER A 62 -4.85 5.71 -10.45
CA SER A 62 -4.91 7.18 -10.42
C SER A 62 -6.32 7.71 -10.72
N GLY A 63 -6.70 8.78 -10.03
CA GLY A 63 -7.86 9.60 -10.32
C GLY A 63 -7.61 10.76 -11.29
N GLY A 64 -6.36 10.91 -11.76
CA GLY A 64 -5.94 12.09 -12.52
C GLY A 64 -6.77 12.38 -13.76
N LEU A 65 -7.02 11.35 -14.57
CA LEU A 65 -7.83 11.49 -15.79
C LEU A 65 -9.27 11.92 -15.48
N GLU A 66 -9.90 11.32 -14.49
CA GLU A 66 -11.27 11.66 -14.09
C GLU A 66 -11.34 13.04 -13.46
N LEU A 67 -10.39 13.39 -12.60
CA LEU A 67 -10.32 14.71 -11.98
C LEU A 67 -10.17 15.82 -13.03
N ALA A 68 -9.28 15.62 -13.99
CA ALA A 68 -9.09 16.56 -15.11
C ALA A 68 -10.38 16.71 -15.93
N ARG A 69 -11.08 15.59 -16.21
CA ARG A 69 -12.34 15.61 -16.95
C ARG A 69 -13.46 16.36 -16.19
N LEU A 70 -13.57 16.17 -14.88
CA LEU A 70 -14.59 16.82 -14.06
C LEU A 70 -14.36 18.31 -13.86
N THR A 71 -13.09 18.74 -13.80
CA THR A 71 -12.72 20.12 -13.50
C THR A 71 -12.41 20.95 -14.74
N GLY A 72 -12.18 20.32 -15.89
CA GLY A 72 -11.65 20.95 -17.07
C GLY A 72 -10.19 21.39 -16.94
N ALA A 73 -9.46 20.81 -15.98
CA ALA A 73 -8.05 21.08 -15.76
C ALA A 73 -7.17 20.45 -16.86
N ASP A 74 -6.03 21.09 -17.14
CA ASP A 74 -5.01 20.49 -17.99
C ASP A 74 -4.39 19.28 -17.26
N TYR A 75 -4.38 18.12 -17.92
CA TYR A 75 -3.79 16.89 -17.38
C TYR A 75 -2.36 16.72 -17.84
N LEU A 76 -1.41 16.90 -16.95
CA LEU A 76 0.01 16.88 -17.21
C LEU A 76 0.60 15.52 -16.81
N VAL A 77 1.20 14.82 -17.79
CA VAL A 77 1.83 13.50 -17.58
C VAL A 77 3.21 13.53 -18.22
N PRO A 78 4.26 12.90 -17.64
CA PRO A 78 5.59 12.85 -18.23
C PRO A 78 5.57 12.44 -19.71
N GLU A 79 6.30 13.14 -20.57
CA GLU A 79 6.23 12.97 -22.03
C GLU A 79 6.47 11.54 -22.49
N GLY A 80 7.45 10.86 -21.88
CA GLY A 80 7.82 9.48 -22.22
C GLY A 80 6.87 8.40 -21.69
N ALA A 81 5.87 8.75 -20.89
CA ALA A 81 4.90 7.79 -20.38
C ALA A 81 3.99 7.29 -21.51
N ASP A 82 3.93 5.97 -21.69
CA ASP A 82 3.08 5.32 -22.69
C ASP A 82 1.63 5.23 -22.22
N VAL A 83 0.89 6.33 -22.36
CA VAL A 83 -0.53 6.42 -21.99
C VAL A 83 -1.42 6.56 -23.22
N ARG A 84 -2.63 5.97 -23.16
CA ARG A 84 -3.56 5.84 -24.29
C ARG A 84 -4.69 6.87 -24.30
N PHE A 85 -4.54 7.96 -23.56
CA PHE A 85 -5.52 9.05 -23.45
C PHE A 85 -4.89 10.40 -23.78
N ALA A 86 -5.73 11.38 -24.03
CA ALA A 86 -5.29 12.76 -24.29
C ALA A 86 -4.71 13.38 -23.02
N ARG A 87 -3.53 13.97 -23.13
CA ARG A 87 -2.80 14.63 -22.04
C ARG A 87 -1.96 15.78 -22.57
N THR A 88 -1.50 16.64 -21.69
CA THR A 88 -0.40 17.56 -21.97
C THR A 88 0.91 16.89 -21.55
N PRO A 89 1.79 16.54 -22.50
CA PRO A 89 3.08 15.94 -22.18
C PRO A 89 3.98 16.96 -21.48
N VAL A 90 4.64 16.54 -20.39
CA VAL A 90 5.57 17.38 -19.63
C VAL A 90 7.00 16.93 -19.85
N ARG A 91 7.85 17.90 -20.18
CA ARG A 91 9.29 17.72 -20.38
C ARG A 91 10.09 18.30 -19.25
N ASP A 92 11.33 17.87 -19.17
CA ASP A 92 12.31 18.47 -18.26
C ASP A 92 12.45 19.97 -18.53
N GLY A 93 12.33 20.77 -17.47
CA GLY A 93 12.41 22.23 -17.55
C GLY A 93 11.11 22.96 -17.85
N ASP A 94 10.03 22.25 -18.19
CA ASP A 94 8.72 22.88 -18.40
C ASP A 94 8.22 23.56 -17.13
N THR A 95 7.50 24.66 -17.30
CA THR A 95 6.95 25.43 -16.18
C THR A 95 5.51 25.83 -16.47
N VAL A 96 4.63 25.62 -15.52
CA VAL A 96 3.25 26.12 -15.57
C VAL A 96 2.99 27.12 -14.45
N THR A 97 2.12 28.10 -14.73
CA THR A 97 1.69 29.09 -13.75
C THR A 97 0.48 28.54 -12.99
N VAL A 98 0.64 28.29 -11.69
CA VAL A 98 -0.43 27.70 -10.87
C VAL A 98 -1.51 28.72 -10.54
N ASP A 99 -1.15 29.98 -10.24
CA ASP A 99 -2.11 31.06 -10.02
C ASP A 99 -1.82 32.23 -10.95
N GLY A 100 -2.84 32.80 -11.54
CA GLY A 100 -2.81 33.63 -12.74
C GLY A 100 -1.95 34.91 -12.72
N ASP A 101 -1.20 35.21 -11.66
CA ASP A 101 -0.28 36.35 -11.55
C ASP A 101 1.21 35.98 -11.74
N ALA A 102 1.49 34.74 -12.13
CA ALA A 102 2.84 34.18 -12.32
C ALA A 102 3.74 34.15 -11.06
N ARG A 103 3.19 34.45 -9.90
CA ARG A 103 3.95 34.40 -8.63
C ARG A 103 4.15 32.98 -8.15
N LEU A 104 3.13 32.10 -8.35
CA LEU A 104 3.19 30.69 -8.01
C LEU A 104 3.34 29.86 -9.28
N THR A 105 4.45 29.15 -9.40
CA THR A 105 4.78 28.31 -10.57
C THR A 105 5.14 26.89 -10.15
N LEU A 106 4.84 25.95 -11.05
CA LEU A 106 5.26 24.56 -10.93
C LEU A 106 6.27 24.24 -12.02
N HIS A 107 7.48 23.84 -11.64
CA HIS A 107 8.58 23.58 -12.54
C HIS A 107 8.91 22.09 -12.57
N ALA A 108 8.92 21.50 -13.76
CA ALA A 108 9.16 20.07 -13.95
C ALA A 108 10.65 19.75 -13.99
N MET A 109 11.06 18.71 -13.29
CA MET A 109 12.41 18.15 -13.29
C MET A 109 12.33 16.65 -13.57
N ALA A 110 12.90 16.17 -14.66
CA ALA A 110 12.99 14.74 -14.93
C ALA A 110 13.85 14.06 -13.87
N THR A 111 13.30 13.05 -13.21
CA THR A 111 13.94 12.30 -12.11
C THR A 111 13.70 10.79 -12.28
N PRO A 112 14.19 10.18 -13.38
CA PRO A 112 14.04 8.74 -13.63
C PRO A 112 14.71 7.91 -12.53
N GLY A 113 14.20 6.69 -12.33
CA GLY A 113 14.72 5.75 -11.34
C GLY A 113 13.64 4.83 -10.80
N HIS A 114 12.70 5.33 -10.03
CA HIS A 114 11.52 4.59 -9.60
C HIS A 114 10.72 4.05 -10.81
N THR A 115 10.55 4.90 -11.83
CA THR A 115 10.10 4.51 -13.16
C THR A 115 10.99 5.17 -14.23
N PRO A 116 11.02 4.66 -15.49
CA PRO A 116 11.82 5.26 -16.56
C PRO A 116 11.44 6.71 -16.88
N HIS A 117 10.15 7.02 -16.78
CA HIS A 117 9.57 8.31 -17.08
C HIS A 117 8.95 8.93 -15.83
N HIS A 118 9.81 9.39 -14.95
CA HIS A 118 9.44 10.02 -13.69
C HIS A 118 9.80 11.51 -13.73
N THR A 119 8.91 12.37 -13.21
CA THR A 119 9.09 13.81 -13.12
C THR A 119 8.78 14.27 -11.68
N SER A 120 9.72 14.98 -11.06
CA SER A 120 9.47 15.73 -9.84
C SER A 120 9.00 17.15 -10.19
N TYR A 121 8.13 17.73 -9.37
CA TYR A 121 7.60 19.08 -9.61
C TYR A 121 7.98 20.02 -8.49
N VAL A 122 8.69 21.09 -8.82
CA VAL A 122 9.14 22.10 -7.85
C VAL A 122 8.12 23.25 -7.81
N LEU A 123 7.48 23.43 -6.67
CA LEU A 123 6.62 24.58 -6.39
C LEU A 123 7.48 25.79 -6.03
N ARG A 124 7.33 26.89 -6.76
CA ARG A 124 8.08 28.14 -6.54
C ARG A 124 7.13 29.31 -6.32
N GLU A 125 7.49 30.17 -5.37
CA GLU A 125 6.86 31.48 -5.21
C GLU A 125 7.88 32.57 -5.50
N ALA A 126 7.57 33.47 -6.44
CA ALA A 126 8.47 34.54 -6.88
C ALA A 126 9.89 34.04 -7.19
N GLY A 127 10.02 32.86 -7.77
CA GLY A 127 11.29 32.21 -8.14
C GLY A 127 11.94 31.37 -7.03
N SER A 128 11.54 31.54 -5.76
CA SER A 128 12.07 30.75 -4.65
C SER A 128 11.40 29.37 -4.56
N ALA A 129 12.20 28.29 -4.42
CA ALA A 129 11.67 26.95 -4.24
C ALA A 129 11.09 26.78 -2.83
N LEU A 130 9.82 26.42 -2.74
CA LEU A 130 9.11 26.19 -1.49
C LEU A 130 9.07 24.71 -1.13
N ALA A 131 8.67 23.90 -2.10
CA ALA A 131 8.51 22.46 -1.97
C ALA A 131 8.82 21.76 -3.29
N VAL A 132 9.10 20.46 -3.22
CA VAL A 132 9.22 19.58 -4.38
C VAL A 132 8.38 18.32 -4.17
N PHE A 133 7.47 18.06 -5.10
CA PHE A 133 6.68 16.83 -5.17
C PHE A 133 7.55 15.79 -5.87
N THR A 134 8.06 14.84 -5.13
CA THR A 134 9.08 13.91 -5.60
C THR A 134 8.55 12.54 -6.00
N GLY A 135 7.25 12.30 -5.88
CA GLY A 135 6.65 11.00 -6.24
C GLY A 135 7.35 9.83 -5.57
N GLY A 136 7.97 8.98 -6.37
CA GLY A 136 8.82 7.87 -5.95
C GLY A 136 10.33 8.13 -6.08
N SER A 137 10.76 9.32 -6.52
CA SER A 137 12.18 9.58 -6.78
C SER A 137 13.00 9.80 -5.51
N LEU A 138 12.52 10.63 -4.59
CA LEU A 138 13.18 10.90 -3.30
C LEU A 138 12.12 10.83 -2.21
N LEU A 139 12.29 9.94 -1.26
CA LEU A 139 11.39 9.73 -0.12
C LEU A 139 12.06 10.25 1.17
N ILE A 140 11.40 10.06 2.30
CA ILE A 140 11.94 10.41 3.61
C ILE A 140 12.96 9.34 4.02
N GLY A 141 14.25 9.68 4.00
CA GLY A 141 15.34 8.80 4.38
C GLY A 141 15.65 7.65 3.41
N THR A 142 14.90 7.52 2.31
CA THR A 142 15.05 6.45 1.33
C THR A 142 14.61 6.91 -0.06
N VAL A 143 14.46 5.97 -1.00
CA VAL A 143 13.96 6.19 -2.35
C VAL A 143 12.89 5.16 -2.73
N GLY A 144 12.16 5.38 -3.81
CA GLY A 144 11.25 4.39 -4.37
C GLY A 144 12.01 3.22 -5.00
N ARG A 145 11.40 2.02 -4.96
CA ARG A 145 11.98 0.81 -5.55
C ARG A 145 12.01 0.90 -7.08
N PRO A 146 13.08 0.42 -7.73
CA PRO A 146 13.29 0.56 -9.18
C PRO A 146 12.83 -0.66 -10.00
N ASP A 147 12.27 -1.70 -9.37
CA ASP A 147 12.03 -3.02 -9.97
C ASP A 147 10.57 -3.28 -10.38
N LEU A 148 9.73 -2.22 -10.40
CA LEU A 148 8.27 -2.37 -10.64
C LEU A 148 7.87 -2.44 -12.13
N VAL A 149 8.78 -2.11 -13.06
CA VAL A 149 8.43 -2.03 -14.49
C VAL A 149 8.91 -3.27 -15.24
N GLU A 150 10.21 -3.47 -15.36
CA GLU A 150 10.79 -4.63 -16.04
C GLU A 150 12.09 -5.06 -15.34
N PRO A 151 12.28 -6.35 -15.04
CA PRO A 151 13.47 -6.84 -14.35
C PRO A 151 14.79 -6.44 -15.00
N ARG A 152 14.86 -6.42 -16.35
CA ARG A 152 16.07 -6.02 -17.11
C ARG A 152 16.47 -4.56 -16.94
N LEU A 153 15.56 -3.71 -16.48
CA LEU A 153 15.81 -2.28 -16.27
C LEU A 153 16.23 -1.96 -14.84
N THR A 154 16.03 -2.88 -13.90
CA THR A 154 16.14 -2.62 -12.45
C THR A 154 17.46 -2.00 -12.03
N GLU A 155 18.61 -2.57 -12.43
CA GLU A 155 19.92 -2.00 -12.08
C GLU A 155 20.14 -0.60 -12.70
N GLY A 156 19.78 -0.45 -13.98
CA GLY A 156 19.86 0.84 -14.67
C GLY A 156 19.00 1.91 -14.01
N LEU A 157 17.79 1.54 -13.59
CA LEU A 157 16.88 2.42 -12.87
C LEU A 157 17.39 2.75 -11.46
N ALA A 158 18.01 1.81 -10.75
CA ALA A 158 18.64 2.07 -9.45
C ALA A 158 19.77 3.11 -9.57
N ARG A 159 20.61 3.01 -10.61
CA ARG A 159 21.63 4.02 -10.92
C ARG A 159 21.04 5.37 -11.29
N ALA A 160 19.98 5.38 -12.09
CA ALA A 160 19.26 6.60 -12.43
C ALA A 160 18.60 7.25 -11.20
N GLN A 161 18.09 6.44 -10.26
CA GLN A 161 17.53 6.90 -8.98
C GLN A 161 18.56 7.66 -8.15
N HIS A 162 19.78 7.12 -8.02
CA HIS A 162 20.89 7.80 -7.38
C HIS A 162 21.21 9.15 -8.04
N ALA A 163 21.34 9.16 -9.37
CA ALA A 163 21.62 10.39 -10.13
C ALA A 163 20.48 11.43 -9.97
N SER A 164 19.23 10.99 -9.95
CA SER A 164 18.05 11.84 -9.77
C SER A 164 18.01 12.47 -8.38
N ALA A 165 18.33 11.71 -7.32
CA ALA A 165 18.44 12.23 -5.96
C ALA A 165 19.52 13.32 -5.86
N HIS A 166 20.70 13.08 -6.44
CA HIS A 166 21.79 14.07 -6.51
C HIS A 166 21.40 15.31 -7.33
N ARG A 167 20.66 15.13 -8.43
CA ARG A 167 20.15 16.25 -9.22
C ARG A 167 19.20 17.15 -8.42
N LEU A 168 18.24 16.57 -7.71
CA LEU A 168 17.33 17.30 -6.81
C LEU A 168 18.11 18.04 -5.74
N ALA A 169 19.01 17.34 -5.07
CA ALA A 169 19.83 17.92 -4.03
C ALA A 169 20.71 19.09 -4.56
N ALA A 170 21.30 18.97 -5.74
CA ALA A 170 22.13 20.04 -6.33
C ALA A 170 21.33 21.28 -6.74
N ALA A 171 20.09 21.09 -7.20
CA ALA A 171 19.25 22.16 -7.79
C ALA A 171 18.43 22.94 -6.75
N LEU A 172 18.21 22.38 -5.55
CA LEU A 172 17.24 22.91 -4.59
C LEU A 172 17.91 23.33 -3.28
N PRO A 173 17.45 24.46 -2.67
CA PRO A 173 17.89 24.90 -1.35
C PRO A 173 17.58 23.86 -0.25
N ASP A 174 18.40 23.86 0.81
CA ASP A 174 18.21 22.94 1.95
C ASP A 174 16.85 23.05 2.64
N ALA A 175 16.26 24.25 2.65
CA ALA A 175 14.95 24.49 3.25
C ALA A 175 13.76 24.02 2.40
N THR A 176 13.98 23.57 1.15
CA THR A 176 12.91 23.10 0.28
C THR A 176 12.26 21.85 0.88
N ALA A 177 10.95 21.90 1.13
CA ALA A 177 10.21 20.75 1.63
C ALA A 177 10.15 19.63 0.58
N VAL A 178 10.38 18.38 0.99
CA VAL A 178 10.25 17.20 0.12
C VAL A 178 8.90 16.55 0.40
N LEU A 179 8.08 16.45 -0.64
CA LEU A 179 6.71 15.95 -0.58
C LEU A 179 6.56 14.70 -1.48
N PRO A 180 6.90 13.52 -0.96
CA PRO A 180 6.85 12.28 -1.72
C PRO A 180 5.42 11.72 -1.77
N THR A 181 5.08 11.01 -2.84
CA THR A 181 3.81 10.26 -2.95
C THR A 181 3.86 8.96 -2.17
N HIS A 182 5.00 8.27 -2.17
CA HIS A 182 5.22 7.01 -1.49
C HIS A 182 6.05 7.17 -0.21
N GLY A 183 6.12 6.10 0.62
CA GLY A 183 7.05 6.05 1.76
C GLY A 183 6.39 5.82 3.12
N PHE A 184 5.13 6.11 3.28
CA PHE A 184 4.40 6.04 4.56
C PHE A 184 3.86 4.62 4.85
N GLY A 185 4.75 3.62 4.68
CA GLY A 185 4.42 2.19 4.73
C GLY A 185 3.95 1.62 3.38
N SER A 186 4.17 2.34 2.28
CA SER A 186 3.94 1.84 0.91
C SER A 186 4.97 0.78 0.53
N PHE A 187 4.52 -0.26 -0.20
CA PHE A 187 5.42 -1.27 -0.81
C PHE A 187 6.17 -0.76 -2.04
N CYS A 188 5.92 0.48 -2.49
CA CYS A 188 6.73 1.19 -3.47
C CYS A 188 8.01 1.79 -2.90
N SER A 189 8.17 1.85 -1.59
CA SER A 189 9.39 2.27 -0.92
C SER A 189 10.42 1.15 -0.89
N SER A 190 11.69 1.48 -1.06
CA SER A 190 12.80 0.53 -0.92
C SER A 190 13.24 0.31 0.53
N GLY A 191 12.70 1.07 1.47
CA GLY A 191 13.02 0.96 2.89
C GLY A 191 11.93 1.55 3.78
N GLN A 192 12.12 1.41 5.08
CA GLN A 192 11.24 2.03 6.08
C GLN A 192 11.52 3.53 6.15
N THR A 193 10.47 4.35 6.17
CA THR A 193 10.59 5.78 6.39
C THR A 193 10.40 6.13 7.86
N GLU A 194 11.19 7.08 8.36
CA GLU A 194 11.05 7.60 9.71
C GLU A 194 10.56 9.05 9.67
N GLY A 195 9.42 9.31 10.28
CA GLY A 195 8.81 10.65 10.38
C GLY A 195 7.86 10.98 9.23
N ASP A 196 7.22 12.15 9.36
CA ASP A 196 6.12 12.60 8.49
C ASP A 196 6.52 13.72 7.54
N SER A 197 7.71 14.30 7.69
CA SER A 197 8.19 15.44 6.91
C SER A 197 9.71 15.46 6.80
N THR A 198 10.20 16.02 5.70
CA THR A 198 11.65 16.21 5.48
C THR A 198 11.91 17.40 4.57
N THR A 199 13.18 17.75 4.43
CA THR A 199 13.68 18.79 3.54
C THR A 199 14.88 18.28 2.74
N ILE A 200 15.21 18.94 1.65
CA ILE A 200 16.41 18.62 0.86
C ILE A 200 17.67 18.60 1.75
N GLY A 201 17.81 19.55 2.67
CA GLY A 201 18.96 19.60 3.57
C GLY A 201 19.04 18.41 4.52
N ARG A 202 17.91 17.92 5.03
CA ARG A 202 17.88 16.71 5.86
C ARG A 202 18.24 15.48 5.01
N GLU A 203 17.65 15.33 3.83
CA GLU A 203 17.92 14.18 2.97
C GLU A 203 19.39 14.08 2.56
N ARG A 204 20.10 15.21 2.34
CA ARG A 204 21.54 15.22 2.07
C ARG A 204 22.37 14.52 3.15
N VAL A 205 21.87 14.44 4.38
CA VAL A 205 22.59 13.91 5.54
C VAL A 205 22.18 12.49 5.87
N VAL A 206 20.90 12.13 5.63
CA VAL A 206 20.35 10.85 6.11
C VAL A 206 20.04 9.86 4.99
N ASN A 207 19.88 10.30 3.75
CA ASN A 207 19.43 9.44 2.65
C ASN A 207 20.61 8.71 2.02
N ASP A 208 20.55 7.39 1.97
CA ASP A 208 21.62 6.55 1.39
C ASP A 208 21.91 6.89 -0.08
N ALA A 209 20.89 7.29 -0.85
CA ALA A 209 21.09 7.74 -2.23
C ALA A 209 21.94 9.02 -2.34
N LEU A 210 22.10 9.79 -1.28
CA LEU A 210 22.87 11.03 -1.24
C LEU A 210 24.17 10.93 -0.43
N THR A 211 24.31 9.89 0.40
CA THR A 211 25.44 9.72 1.32
C THR A 211 26.40 8.62 0.89
N ARG A 212 25.97 7.68 0.04
CA ARG A 212 26.81 6.56 -0.45
C ARG A 212 27.23 6.77 -1.90
N ASP A 213 28.33 6.14 -2.28
CA ASP A 213 28.69 6.03 -3.70
C ASP A 213 27.65 5.17 -4.44
N VAL A 214 27.57 5.35 -5.75
CA VAL A 214 26.53 4.72 -6.59
C VAL A 214 26.57 3.20 -6.57
N ASP A 215 27.74 2.58 -6.53
CA ASP A 215 27.86 1.11 -6.60
C ASP A 215 27.41 0.48 -5.27
N THR A 216 27.86 1.04 -4.15
CA THR A 216 27.40 0.64 -2.81
C THR A 216 25.89 0.84 -2.66
N PHE A 217 25.40 2.02 -3.04
CA PHE A 217 23.96 2.31 -2.99
C PHE A 217 23.13 1.31 -3.79
N VAL A 218 23.52 1.02 -5.05
CA VAL A 218 22.79 0.08 -5.90
C VAL A 218 22.80 -1.33 -5.33
N ALA A 219 23.95 -1.81 -4.86
CA ALA A 219 24.06 -3.13 -4.25
C ALA A 219 23.16 -3.28 -3.03
N ASP A 220 23.16 -2.32 -2.13
CA ASP A 220 22.36 -2.35 -0.91
C ASP A 220 20.87 -2.20 -1.20
N LEU A 221 20.52 -1.29 -2.13
CA LEU A 221 19.14 -1.11 -2.58
C LEU A 221 18.54 -2.41 -3.11
N LEU A 222 19.25 -3.07 -4.04
CA LEU A 222 18.76 -4.29 -4.67
C LEU A 222 18.71 -5.48 -3.70
N ALA A 223 19.64 -5.56 -2.76
CA ALA A 223 19.65 -6.60 -1.73
C ALA A 223 18.52 -6.43 -0.69
N GLY A 224 18.01 -5.22 -0.52
CA GLY A 224 16.94 -4.89 0.43
C GLY A 224 15.52 -4.97 -0.13
N LEU A 225 15.34 -5.31 -1.42
CA LEU A 225 13.99 -5.36 -2.03
C LEU A 225 13.22 -6.60 -1.58
N ASP A 226 12.02 -6.36 -1.08
CA ASP A 226 11.04 -7.40 -0.72
C ASP A 226 10.13 -7.77 -1.90
N ASP A 227 9.26 -8.78 -1.71
CA ASP A 227 8.24 -9.18 -2.66
C ASP A 227 7.35 -8.00 -3.10
N ILE A 228 6.96 -8.04 -4.37
CA ILE A 228 6.04 -7.06 -4.96
C ILE A 228 4.60 -7.55 -4.77
N PRO A 229 3.68 -6.73 -4.26
CA PRO A 229 2.27 -7.10 -4.22
C PRO A 229 1.74 -7.51 -5.58
N ALA A 230 1.10 -8.69 -5.67
CA ALA A 230 0.71 -9.30 -6.94
C ALA A 230 -0.18 -8.39 -7.80
N TYR A 231 -1.04 -7.58 -7.19
CA TYR A 231 -1.93 -6.68 -7.91
C TYR A 231 -1.20 -5.52 -8.62
N TYR A 232 0.05 -5.21 -8.25
CA TYR A 232 0.85 -4.14 -8.91
C TYR A 232 0.98 -4.37 -10.41
N THR A 233 1.03 -5.63 -10.86
CA THR A 233 1.11 -5.96 -12.28
C THR A 233 -0.08 -5.44 -13.10
N HIS A 234 -1.19 -5.11 -12.45
CA HIS A 234 -2.42 -4.61 -13.08
C HIS A 234 -2.54 -3.09 -13.03
N MET A 235 -1.87 -2.43 -12.07
CA MET A 235 -2.05 -0.99 -11.84
C MET A 235 -1.45 -0.14 -12.95
N GLY A 236 -0.17 -0.37 -13.29
CA GLY A 236 0.49 0.34 -14.39
C GLY A 236 -0.27 0.26 -15.73
N PRO A 237 -0.64 -0.95 -16.20
CA PRO A 237 -1.47 -1.10 -17.39
C PRO A 237 -2.85 -0.40 -17.31
N ALA A 238 -3.52 -0.45 -16.15
CA ALA A 238 -4.81 0.24 -15.95
C ALA A 238 -4.64 1.76 -16.04
N ASN A 239 -3.62 2.32 -15.38
CA ASN A 239 -3.32 3.74 -15.41
C ASN A 239 -2.92 4.20 -16.82
N ALA A 240 -2.11 3.40 -17.54
CA ALA A 240 -1.72 3.71 -18.91
C ALA A 240 -2.90 3.65 -19.91
N ALA A 241 -3.87 2.78 -19.67
CA ALA A 241 -5.07 2.65 -20.51
C ALA A 241 -6.05 3.81 -20.33
N GLY A 242 -6.02 4.50 -19.20
CA GLY A 242 -6.99 5.49 -18.77
C GLY A 242 -8.11 4.85 -17.94
N PRO A 243 -8.00 4.90 -16.61
CA PRO A 243 -8.97 4.28 -15.74
C PRO A 243 -10.39 4.84 -15.95
N ALA A 244 -11.38 3.97 -15.88
CA ALA A 244 -12.79 4.40 -15.82
C ALA A 244 -13.06 5.14 -14.50
N PRO A 245 -14.06 6.05 -14.49
CA PRO A 245 -14.56 6.65 -13.26
C PRO A 245 -14.87 5.58 -12.19
N VAL A 246 -14.59 5.89 -10.94
CA VAL A 246 -14.92 4.98 -9.84
C VAL A 246 -16.43 4.89 -9.63
N ASP A 247 -16.93 3.67 -9.43
CA ASP A 247 -18.32 3.44 -9.01
C ASP A 247 -18.33 3.08 -7.52
N LEU A 248 -18.76 4.01 -6.68
CA LEU A 248 -18.90 3.83 -5.24
C LEU A 248 -20.36 3.60 -4.82
N THR A 249 -21.24 3.23 -5.74
CA THR A 249 -22.59 2.82 -5.36
C THR A 249 -22.51 1.57 -4.47
N PRO A 250 -23.34 1.48 -3.41
CA PRO A 250 -23.31 0.34 -2.52
C PRO A 250 -23.47 -0.99 -3.29
N PRO A 251 -22.73 -2.05 -2.92
CA PRO A 251 -22.93 -3.39 -3.49
C PRO A 251 -24.34 -3.93 -3.23
N ALA A 252 -24.72 -4.97 -3.98
CA ALA A 252 -25.95 -5.70 -3.69
C ALA A 252 -25.94 -6.26 -2.25
N VAL A 253 -27.06 -6.21 -1.57
CA VAL A 253 -27.18 -6.76 -0.22
C VAL A 253 -27.27 -8.28 -0.31
N ALA A 254 -26.41 -9.00 0.41
CA ALA A 254 -26.47 -10.45 0.55
C ALA A 254 -27.19 -10.83 1.85
N ASP A 255 -28.18 -11.71 1.75
CA ASP A 255 -28.78 -12.38 2.91
C ASP A 255 -27.94 -13.63 3.32
N PRO A 256 -28.24 -14.28 4.45
CA PRO A 256 -27.49 -15.46 4.89
C PRO A 256 -27.46 -16.63 3.87
N GLU A 257 -28.52 -16.84 3.11
CA GLU A 257 -28.55 -17.89 2.09
C GLU A 257 -27.62 -17.55 0.92
N GLU A 258 -27.58 -16.30 0.50
CA GLU A 258 -26.69 -15.83 -0.54
C GLU A 258 -25.23 -15.88 -0.08
N ILE A 259 -24.92 -15.50 1.16
CA ILE A 259 -23.57 -15.62 1.73
C ILE A 259 -23.10 -17.08 1.69
N ALA A 260 -23.95 -18.02 2.14
CA ALA A 260 -23.64 -19.45 2.12
C ALA A 260 -23.44 -19.97 0.69
N ALA A 261 -24.25 -19.54 -0.27
CA ALA A 261 -24.13 -19.92 -1.68
C ALA A 261 -22.81 -19.41 -2.28
N ARG A 262 -22.38 -18.19 -1.96
CA ARG A 262 -21.12 -17.60 -2.42
C ARG A 262 -19.92 -18.33 -1.86
N LEU A 263 -19.93 -18.68 -0.57
CA LEU A 263 -18.90 -19.52 0.04
C LEU A 263 -18.80 -20.89 -0.64
N ALA A 264 -19.95 -21.54 -0.89
CA ALA A 264 -19.99 -22.82 -1.59
C ALA A 264 -19.49 -22.73 -3.05
N ALA A 265 -19.62 -21.57 -3.69
CA ALA A 265 -19.09 -21.29 -5.02
C ALA A 265 -17.58 -20.95 -5.02
N GLY A 266 -16.94 -20.90 -3.85
CA GLY A 266 -15.51 -20.55 -3.70
C GLY A 266 -15.22 -19.07 -3.95
N GLU A 267 -16.19 -18.20 -3.72
CA GLU A 267 -15.98 -16.75 -3.71
C GLU A 267 -15.27 -16.31 -2.42
N TRP A 268 -14.62 -15.15 -2.49
CA TRP A 268 -13.98 -14.56 -1.33
C TRP A 268 -15.02 -13.78 -0.50
N VAL A 269 -15.43 -14.36 0.60
CA VAL A 269 -16.28 -13.69 1.61
C VAL A 269 -15.38 -13.15 2.70
N VAL A 270 -15.31 -11.82 2.80
CA VAL A 270 -14.33 -11.08 3.61
C VAL A 270 -15.03 -10.39 4.77
N ASP A 271 -14.70 -10.79 5.99
CA ASP A 271 -15.14 -10.14 7.22
C ASP A 271 -14.19 -8.99 7.57
N LEU A 272 -14.74 -7.78 7.62
CA LEU A 272 -14.02 -6.53 7.84
C LEU A 272 -13.85 -6.15 9.31
N ARG A 273 -14.40 -6.97 10.22
CA ARG A 273 -14.26 -6.72 11.66
C ARG A 273 -12.82 -6.90 12.11
N ASN A 274 -12.51 -6.32 13.27
CA ASN A 274 -11.21 -6.53 13.88
C ASN A 274 -10.98 -8.03 14.20
N ARG A 275 -9.73 -8.44 14.21
CA ARG A 275 -9.31 -9.84 14.40
C ARG A 275 -9.78 -10.48 15.70
N VAL A 276 -10.03 -9.67 16.75
CA VAL A 276 -10.55 -10.16 18.04
C VAL A 276 -11.97 -10.65 17.85
N ALA A 277 -12.84 -9.79 17.31
CA ALA A 277 -14.25 -10.12 17.07
C ALA A 277 -14.40 -11.26 16.03
N PHE A 278 -13.52 -11.31 15.02
CA PHE A 278 -13.51 -12.42 14.06
C PHE A 278 -13.17 -13.75 14.73
N ALA A 279 -12.10 -13.80 15.52
CA ALA A 279 -11.66 -15.02 16.21
C ALA A 279 -12.71 -15.54 17.20
N GLU A 280 -13.46 -14.63 17.86
CA GLU A 280 -14.53 -14.99 18.79
C GLU A 280 -15.77 -15.60 18.10
N GLY A 281 -16.04 -15.16 16.84
CA GLY A 281 -17.16 -15.72 16.10
C GLY A 281 -17.28 -15.15 14.70
N HIS A 282 -17.25 -16.00 13.67
CA HIS A 282 -17.34 -15.62 12.27
C HIS A 282 -18.15 -16.62 11.42
N VAL A 283 -18.44 -16.25 10.19
CA VAL A 283 -19.08 -17.17 9.22
C VAL A 283 -18.02 -18.19 8.77
N ALA A 284 -18.25 -19.48 8.98
CA ALA A 284 -17.32 -20.53 8.59
C ALA A 284 -16.92 -20.42 7.11
N GLY A 285 -15.62 -20.44 6.82
CA GLY A 285 -15.07 -20.28 5.48
C GLY A 285 -14.88 -18.83 5.03
N SER A 286 -15.28 -17.83 5.82
CA SER A 286 -14.93 -16.42 5.55
C SER A 286 -13.50 -16.10 5.94
N PHE A 287 -12.95 -15.02 5.35
CA PHE A 287 -11.58 -14.56 5.57
C PHE A 287 -11.58 -13.23 6.33
N ASN A 288 -10.67 -13.08 7.28
CA ASN A 288 -10.52 -11.83 8.03
C ASN A 288 -9.56 -10.87 7.35
N PHE A 289 -10.05 -9.68 7.01
CA PHE A 289 -9.23 -8.54 6.62
C PHE A 289 -9.81 -7.30 7.29
N GLU A 290 -9.15 -6.85 8.35
CA GLU A 290 -9.62 -5.69 9.13
C GLU A 290 -9.79 -4.46 8.23
N ALA A 291 -10.92 -3.76 8.35
CA ALA A 291 -11.20 -2.53 7.59
C ALA A 291 -10.18 -1.43 7.87
N GLU A 292 -9.62 -1.41 9.06
CA GLU A 292 -8.58 -0.46 9.46
C GLU A 292 -7.19 -0.96 9.04
N GLY A 293 -6.29 -0.04 8.71
CA GLY A 293 -4.90 -0.34 8.39
C GLY A 293 -4.65 -0.66 6.91
N LYS A 294 -4.28 -1.90 6.59
CA LYS A 294 -3.78 -2.30 5.25
C LYS A 294 -4.77 -3.17 4.45
N LEU A 295 -6.07 -2.98 4.65
CA LEU A 295 -7.11 -3.76 3.98
C LEU A 295 -6.87 -3.90 2.47
N ALA A 296 -6.82 -2.78 1.76
CA ALA A 296 -6.71 -2.78 0.30
C ALA A 296 -5.46 -3.52 -0.18
N THR A 297 -4.31 -3.22 0.43
CA THR A 297 -3.03 -3.81 0.06
C THR A 297 -3.04 -5.33 0.22
N TYR A 298 -3.40 -5.84 1.41
CA TYR A 298 -3.32 -7.29 1.66
C TYR A 298 -4.44 -8.06 0.97
N LEU A 299 -5.66 -7.53 0.91
CA LEU A 299 -6.74 -8.21 0.19
C LEU A 299 -6.42 -8.29 -1.31
N ALA A 300 -6.00 -7.20 -1.94
CA ALA A 300 -5.63 -7.21 -3.35
C ALA A 300 -4.36 -8.04 -3.65
N TRP A 301 -3.46 -8.19 -2.67
CA TRP A 301 -2.29 -9.06 -2.81
C TRP A 301 -2.66 -10.55 -2.81
N LEU A 302 -3.64 -10.94 -1.96
CA LEU A 302 -3.98 -12.34 -1.74
C LEU A 302 -5.10 -12.83 -2.66
N VAL A 303 -6.13 -12.01 -2.90
CA VAL A 303 -7.26 -12.41 -3.75
C VAL A 303 -6.80 -12.62 -5.19
N PRO A 304 -7.11 -13.75 -5.83
CA PRO A 304 -6.82 -13.92 -7.25
C PRO A 304 -7.51 -12.82 -8.07
N TRP A 305 -6.76 -12.16 -8.95
CA TRP A 305 -7.26 -11.03 -9.71
C TRP A 305 -8.56 -11.35 -10.47
N GLY A 306 -9.57 -10.50 -10.28
CA GLY A 306 -10.89 -10.68 -10.90
C GLY A 306 -11.82 -11.66 -10.19
N LYS A 307 -11.42 -12.29 -9.08
CA LYS A 307 -12.33 -13.09 -8.26
C LYS A 307 -13.39 -12.20 -7.61
N PRO A 308 -14.65 -12.67 -7.57
CA PRO A 308 -15.70 -11.99 -6.83
C PRO A 308 -15.36 -11.89 -5.34
N VAL A 309 -15.63 -10.71 -4.77
CA VAL A 309 -15.45 -10.44 -3.33
C VAL A 309 -16.79 -10.00 -2.74
N THR A 310 -17.19 -10.64 -1.66
CA THR A 310 -18.34 -10.25 -0.84
C THR A 310 -17.84 -9.70 0.48
N LEU A 311 -18.34 -8.55 0.91
CA LEU A 311 -17.89 -7.87 2.13
C LEU A 311 -18.89 -8.04 3.26
N LEU A 312 -18.42 -8.44 4.43
CA LEU A 312 -19.17 -8.48 5.68
C LEU A 312 -18.65 -7.36 6.61
N ALA A 313 -19.53 -6.45 6.97
CA ALA A 313 -19.18 -5.27 7.77
C ALA A 313 -20.13 -5.12 8.97
N GLU A 314 -19.68 -4.45 10.03
CA GLU A 314 -20.56 -4.15 11.17
C GLU A 314 -21.58 -3.08 10.80
N THR A 315 -21.15 -2.07 10.03
CA THR A 315 -21.97 -0.91 9.70
C THR A 315 -21.89 -0.55 8.21
N PRO A 316 -22.92 0.14 7.68
CA PRO A 316 -22.85 0.70 6.32
C PRO A 316 -21.68 1.68 6.09
N ALA A 317 -21.27 2.41 7.13
CA ALA A 317 -20.12 3.33 7.03
C ALA A 317 -18.80 2.56 6.83
N GLN A 318 -18.55 1.53 7.64
CA GLN A 318 -17.38 0.65 7.47
C GLN A 318 -17.34 0.01 6.07
N LEU A 319 -18.51 -0.43 5.56
CA LEU A 319 -18.61 -0.97 4.22
C LEU A 319 -18.25 0.05 3.13
N ALA A 320 -18.76 1.29 3.26
CA ALA A 320 -18.48 2.35 2.30
C ALA A 320 -17.00 2.75 2.29
N ASP A 321 -16.37 2.81 3.46
CA ASP A 321 -14.93 3.11 3.59
C ASP A 321 -14.09 1.98 2.99
N ALA A 322 -14.42 0.72 3.27
CA ALA A 322 -13.74 -0.43 2.68
C ALA A 322 -13.88 -0.48 1.15
N GLN A 323 -15.07 -0.21 0.61
CA GLN A 323 -15.29 -0.15 -0.83
C GLN A 323 -14.40 0.93 -1.48
N ARG A 324 -14.27 2.08 -0.85
CA ARG A 324 -13.41 3.19 -1.31
C ARG A 324 -11.93 2.78 -1.31
N GLU A 325 -11.46 2.16 -0.24
CA GLU A 325 -10.09 1.64 -0.14
C GLU A 325 -9.80 0.62 -1.26
N LEU A 326 -10.71 -0.32 -1.49
CA LEU A 326 -10.58 -1.37 -2.49
C LEU A 326 -10.61 -0.83 -3.93
N ALA A 327 -11.43 0.19 -4.18
CA ALA A 327 -11.47 0.85 -5.49
C ALA A 327 -10.13 1.47 -5.89
N ARG A 328 -9.33 1.98 -4.93
CA ARG A 328 -7.99 2.52 -5.17
C ARG A 328 -7.03 1.49 -5.74
N VAL A 329 -7.21 0.22 -5.44
CA VAL A 329 -6.37 -0.89 -5.92
C VAL A 329 -7.04 -1.72 -7.03
N GLY A 330 -8.09 -1.18 -7.65
CA GLY A 330 -8.76 -1.81 -8.81
C GLY A 330 -9.77 -2.89 -8.47
N ILE A 331 -10.13 -3.10 -7.20
CA ILE A 331 -11.30 -3.88 -6.80
C ILE A 331 -12.49 -2.93 -6.78
N ASP A 332 -13.03 -2.65 -7.96
CA ASP A 332 -13.94 -1.53 -8.18
C ASP A 332 -15.29 -1.71 -7.51
N ARG A 333 -15.82 -2.92 -7.57
CA ARG A 333 -17.15 -3.20 -7.03
C ARG A 333 -17.19 -4.58 -6.39
N PRO A 334 -17.32 -4.67 -5.07
CA PRO A 334 -17.65 -5.92 -4.41
C PRO A 334 -18.93 -6.51 -4.99
N SER A 335 -18.99 -7.83 -5.16
CA SER A 335 -20.13 -8.52 -5.79
C SER A 335 -21.39 -8.42 -4.94
N ALA A 336 -21.22 -8.43 -3.62
CA ALA A 336 -22.29 -8.25 -2.65
C ALA A 336 -21.70 -7.77 -1.31
N ALA A 337 -22.58 -7.41 -0.37
CA ALA A 337 -22.21 -7.08 0.99
C ALA A 337 -23.33 -7.35 1.99
N ALA A 338 -22.96 -7.56 3.25
CA ALA A 338 -23.90 -7.61 4.36
C ALA A 338 -23.37 -6.80 5.55
N THR A 339 -24.28 -6.31 6.39
CA THR A 339 -23.93 -5.56 7.61
C THR A 339 -24.61 -6.17 8.83
N GLY A 340 -24.10 -5.87 10.06
CA GLY A 340 -24.76 -6.21 11.33
C GLY A 340 -24.11 -7.30 12.17
N GLY A 341 -23.09 -8.01 11.68
CA GLY A 341 -22.37 -9.03 12.45
C GLY A 341 -22.88 -10.48 12.24
N PRO A 342 -22.22 -11.50 12.83
CA PRO A 342 -22.47 -12.92 12.55
C PRO A 342 -23.92 -13.35 12.71
N SER A 343 -24.65 -12.83 13.69
CA SER A 343 -26.06 -13.15 13.91
C SER A 343 -26.98 -12.73 12.72
N ALA A 344 -26.55 -11.76 11.92
CA ALA A 344 -27.26 -11.31 10.74
C ALA A 344 -26.75 -12.01 9.46
N TRP A 345 -25.61 -12.68 9.50
CA TRP A 345 -24.96 -13.31 8.35
C TRP A 345 -25.12 -14.83 8.29
N LEU A 346 -25.43 -15.45 9.44
CA LEU A 346 -25.63 -16.88 9.57
C LEU A 346 -27.09 -17.26 9.34
N ARG A 347 -27.32 -18.42 8.75
CA ARG A 347 -28.67 -18.99 8.59
C ARG A 347 -29.24 -19.37 9.95
N PRO A 348 -30.57 -19.41 10.10
CA PRO A 348 -31.22 -19.85 11.33
C PRO A 348 -30.72 -21.22 11.77
N GLY A 349 -30.18 -21.31 12.98
CA GLY A 349 -29.65 -22.56 13.57
C GLY A 349 -28.17 -22.85 13.26
N GLU A 350 -27.50 -22.01 12.49
CA GLU A 350 -26.04 -22.10 12.35
C GLU A 350 -25.35 -21.41 13.51
N GLU A 351 -24.27 -22.02 13.96
CA GLU A 351 -23.39 -21.43 14.98
C GLU A 351 -22.16 -20.79 14.31
N PRO A 352 -21.64 -19.68 14.83
CA PRO A 352 -20.43 -19.09 14.31
C PRO A 352 -19.22 -20.00 14.54
N ALA A 353 -18.33 -20.08 13.56
CA ALA A 353 -17.01 -20.66 13.73
C ALA A 353 -16.14 -19.74 14.59
N SER A 354 -15.12 -20.30 15.25
CA SER A 354 -14.18 -19.55 16.07
C SER A 354 -12.84 -20.28 16.18
N PHE A 355 -11.80 -19.55 16.51
CA PHE A 355 -10.50 -20.13 16.83
C PHE A 355 -9.82 -19.34 17.97
N PRO A 356 -8.92 -20.00 18.76
CA PRO A 356 -8.23 -19.35 19.85
C PRO A 356 -7.27 -18.26 19.38
N ARG A 357 -7.15 -17.21 20.19
CA ARG A 357 -6.03 -16.26 20.15
C ARG A 357 -5.11 -16.49 21.33
N ALA A 358 -3.83 -16.26 21.15
CA ALA A 358 -2.80 -16.50 22.14
C ALA A 358 -1.68 -15.45 22.04
N THR A 359 -0.79 -15.44 23.01
CA THR A 359 0.44 -14.65 23.04
C THR A 359 1.66 -15.53 22.76
N PHE A 360 2.85 -14.92 22.60
CA PHE A 360 4.11 -15.68 22.55
C PHE A 360 4.42 -16.37 23.88
N ALA A 361 3.93 -15.85 25.01
CA ALA A 361 4.07 -16.53 26.32
C ALA A 361 3.28 -17.85 26.34
N ASP A 362 2.04 -17.83 25.81
CA ASP A 362 1.23 -19.06 25.71
C ASP A 362 1.87 -20.06 24.74
N LEU A 363 2.47 -19.59 23.63
CA LEU A 363 3.19 -20.44 22.69
C LEU A 363 4.42 -21.08 23.37
N ALA A 364 5.18 -20.33 24.17
CA ALA A 364 6.38 -20.83 24.85
C ALA A 364 6.08 -21.98 25.84
N GLU A 365 4.87 -22.02 26.41
CA GLU A 365 4.41 -23.13 27.25
C GLU A 365 4.14 -24.43 26.47
N ARG A 366 3.95 -24.32 25.15
CA ARG A 366 3.58 -25.41 24.24
C ARG A 366 4.71 -25.84 23.32
N HIS A 367 5.64 -24.96 23.00
CA HIS A 367 6.72 -25.19 22.05
C HIS A 367 8.11 -25.33 22.72
N PRO A 368 8.93 -26.35 22.36
CA PRO A 368 8.60 -27.42 21.43
C PRO A 368 7.70 -28.49 22.07
N GLY A 369 6.64 -28.88 21.37
CA GLY A 369 5.69 -29.88 21.83
C GLY A 369 5.21 -30.78 20.72
N GLU A 370 4.82 -32.01 21.04
CA GLU A 370 4.29 -32.95 20.08
C GLU A 370 2.97 -32.44 19.49
N GLY A 371 2.86 -32.42 18.16
CA GLY A 371 1.68 -31.96 17.42
C GLY A 371 1.52 -30.44 17.34
N VAL A 372 2.49 -29.64 17.80
CA VAL A 372 2.50 -28.17 17.68
C VAL A 372 3.32 -27.75 16.47
N VAL A 373 2.72 -27.00 15.56
CA VAL A 373 3.38 -26.42 14.39
C VAL A 373 3.42 -24.90 14.57
N VAL A 374 4.60 -24.31 14.59
CA VAL A 374 4.75 -22.85 14.59
C VAL A 374 4.89 -22.37 13.16
N LEU A 375 3.98 -21.51 12.70
CA LEU A 375 3.97 -20.94 11.34
C LEU A 375 4.29 -19.45 11.38
N ASP A 376 5.43 -19.07 10.83
CA ASP A 376 5.83 -17.68 10.62
C ASP A 376 5.34 -17.19 9.26
N VAL A 377 4.42 -16.20 9.26
CA VAL A 377 3.86 -15.64 8.02
C VAL A 377 4.39 -14.24 7.69
N ARG A 378 5.52 -13.87 8.31
CA ARG A 378 6.23 -12.62 8.00
C ARG A 378 6.91 -12.71 6.64
N ARG A 379 7.38 -11.58 6.12
CA ARG A 379 8.17 -11.51 4.89
C ARG A 379 9.56 -12.11 5.11
N ASP A 380 10.22 -12.47 4.01
CA ASP A 380 11.57 -13.04 4.04
C ASP A 380 12.58 -12.10 4.73
N SER A 381 12.51 -10.80 4.45
CA SER A 381 13.35 -9.77 5.08
C SER A 381 13.17 -9.67 6.62
N GLU A 382 11.94 -9.85 7.10
CA GLU A 382 11.65 -9.84 8.55
C GLU A 382 12.17 -11.11 9.22
N ARG A 383 12.03 -12.26 8.53
CA ARG A 383 12.53 -13.56 9.04
C ARG A 383 14.06 -13.58 9.10
N ALA A 384 14.74 -13.03 8.09
CA ALA A 384 16.21 -12.96 8.07
C ALA A 384 16.78 -12.26 9.31
N GLY A 385 16.06 -11.28 9.86
CA GLY A 385 16.40 -10.58 11.11
C GLY A 385 16.22 -11.40 12.39
N GLY A 386 15.48 -12.51 12.33
CA GLY A 386 15.26 -13.44 13.46
C GLY A 386 13.93 -14.18 13.35
N PHE A 387 13.91 -15.46 13.77
CA PHE A 387 12.73 -16.32 13.73
C PHE A 387 12.71 -17.30 14.92
N VAL A 388 11.54 -17.79 15.26
CA VAL A 388 11.39 -18.84 16.30
C VAL A 388 11.99 -20.15 15.79
N GLU A 389 12.92 -20.73 16.53
CA GLU A 389 13.58 -22.01 16.17
C GLU A 389 12.54 -23.10 15.91
N GLY A 390 12.68 -23.81 14.77
CA GLY A 390 11.76 -24.86 14.35
C GLY A 390 10.46 -24.37 13.71
N SER A 391 10.28 -23.05 13.51
CA SER A 391 9.12 -22.52 12.80
C SER A 391 9.18 -22.81 11.30
N VAL A 392 8.04 -23.19 10.73
CA VAL A 392 7.81 -23.24 9.30
C VAL A 392 7.61 -21.81 8.78
N HIS A 393 8.17 -21.48 7.63
CA HIS A 393 8.03 -20.16 7.04
C HIS A 393 7.25 -20.19 5.71
N ILE A 394 6.12 -19.52 5.71
CA ILE A 394 5.33 -19.26 4.50
C ILE A 394 4.75 -17.86 4.62
N PRO A 395 5.29 -16.85 3.90
CA PRO A 395 4.74 -15.51 3.92
C PRO A 395 3.24 -15.48 3.63
N VAL A 396 2.48 -14.62 4.32
CA VAL A 396 1.01 -14.61 4.26
C VAL A 396 0.47 -14.53 2.84
N HIS A 397 1.12 -13.77 1.96
CA HIS A 397 0.71 -13.60 0.56
C HIS A 397 0.96 -14.85 -0.31
N GLN A 398 1.73 -15.82 0.18
CA GLN A 398 1.97 -17.10 -0.48
C GLN A 398 1.10 -18.22 0.13
N LEU A 399 0.58 -18.02 1.36
CA LEU A 399 -0.02 -19.09 2.15
C LEU A 399 -1.19 -19.79 1.44
N HIS A 400 -2.09 -19.04 0.80
CA HIS A 400 -3.26 -19.62 0.13
C HIS A 400 -2.90 -20.58 -1.03
N ARG A 401 -1.69 -20.46 -1.61
CA ARG A 401 -1.17 -21.34 -2.68
C ARG A 401 -0.30 -22.47 -2.13
N ARG A 402 0.19 -22.33 -0.91
CA ARG A 402 1.13 -23.21 -0.25
C ARG A 402 0.56 -23.84 1.01
N ILE A 403 -0.76 -23.80 1.17
CA ILE A 403 -1.45 -24.24 2.38
C ILE A 403 -1.21 -25.73 2.66
N ASP A 404 -1.03 -26.54 1.61
CA ASP A 404 -0.71 -27.95 1.68
C ASP A 404 0.74 -28.24 2.20
N GLU A 405 1.61 -27.23 2.21
CA GLU A 405 2.97 -27.33 2.76
C GLU A 405 2.99 -27.17 4.29
N VAL A 406 1.90 -26.70 4.89
CA VAL A 406 1.79 -26.56 6.36
C VAL A 406 1.66 -27.95 6.96
N PRO A 407 2.58 -28.38 7.87
CA PRO A 407 2.55 -29.72 8.46
C PRO A 407 1.25 -30.00 9.24
N ASP A 408 0.92 -31.28 9.41
CA ASP A 408 -0.20 -31.68 10.25
C ASP A 408 0.06 -31.36 11.74
N GLY A 409 -0.99 -30.97 12.44
CA GLY A 409 -0.95 -30.60 13.86
C GLY A 409 -1.74 -29.33 14.15
N GLN A 410 -1.69 -28.87 15.39
CA GLN A 410 -2.24 -27.58 15.79
C GLN A 410 -1.29 -26.46 15.34
N VAL A 411 -1.76 -25.59 14.44
CA VAL A 411 -0.95 -24.53 13.83
C VAL A 411 -1.03 -23.26 14.66
N TRP A 412 0.09 -22.87 15.25
CA TRP A 412 0.26 -21.60 15.94
C TRP A 412 0.88 -20.59 14.95
N VAL A 413 0.02 -19.74 14.40
CA VAL A 413 0.45 -18.80 13.36
C VAL A 413 0.76 -17.43 13.95
N HIS A 414 1.95 -16.90 13.62
CA HIS A 414 2.39 -15.59 14.08
C HIS A 414 2.89 -14.69 12.93
N CYS A 415 2.89 -13.39 13.19
CA CYS A 415 3.55 -12.39 12.35
C CYS A 415 4.31 -11.37 13.22
N ALA A 416 4.48 -10.12 12.76
CA ALA A 416 5.13 -9.08 13.54
C ALA A 416 4.23 -8.47 14.64
N GLY A 417 2.89 -8.45 14.47
CA GLY A 417 2.00 -7.76 15.41
C GLY A 417 0.53 -8.20 15.35
N GLY A 418 0.23 -9.44 14.89
CA GLY A 418 -1.10 -10.06 14.97
C GLY A 418 -1.95 -9.94 13.69
N MET A 419 -1.94 -8.85 12.94
CA MET A 419 -2.84 -8.63 11.78
C MET A 419 -2.67 -9.69 10.69
N ARG A 420 -1.46 -9.92 10.18
CA ARG A 420 -1.19 -10.96 9.17
C ARG A 420 -1.40 -12.36 9.71
N ALA A 421 -1.17 -12.57 11.00
CA ALA A 421 -1.47 -13.83 11.67
C ALA A 421 -2.98 -14.12 11.65
N ALA A 422 -3.83 -13.12 11.86
CA ALA A 422 -5.28 -13.27 11.79
C ALA A 422 -5.76 -13.59 10.36
N VAL A 423 -5.21 -12.90 9.34
CA VAL A 423 -5.46 -13.25 7.93
C VAL A 423 -5.09 -14.71 7.66
N ALA A 424 -3.89 -15.13 8.07
CA ALA A 424 -3.41 -16.49 7.87
C ALA A 424 -4.24 -17.52 8.65
N ALA A 425 -4.63 -17.20 9.90
CA ALA A 425 -5.51 -18.05 10.71
C ALA A 425 -6.85 -18.27 10.01
N SER A 426 -7.45 -17.22 9.44
CA SER A 426 -8.72 -17.34 8.71
C SER A 426 -8.60 -18.20 7.44
N LEU A 427 -7.47 -18.14 6.74
CA LEU A 427 -7.19 -19.00 5.59
C LEU A 427 -7.07 -20.48 5.99
N LEU A 428 -6.39 -20.74 7.12
CA LEU A 428 -6.21 -22.09 7.66
C LEU A 428 -7.51 -22.69 8.21
N ASP A 429 -8.27 -21.89 8.97
CA ASP A 429 -9.58 -22.25 9.51
C ASP A 429 -10.57 -22.61 8.39
N ALA A 430 -10.60 -21.82 7.32
CA ALA A 430 -11.48 -22.05 6.17
C ALA A 430 -11.24 -23.40 5.47
N VAL A 431 -10.06 -24.02 5.62
CA VAL A 431 -9.76 -25.36 5.11
C VAL A 431 -9.78 -26.43 6.22
N GLY A 432 -10.29 -26.09 7.40
CA GLY A 432 -10.49 -27.03 8.51
C GLY A 432 -9.25 -27.39 9.31
N ARG A 433 -8.20 -26.52 9.28
CA ARG A 433 -7.01 -26.73 10.14
C ARG A 433 -7.28 -26.28 11.55
N ASP A 434 -6.77 -27.02 12.53
CA ASP A 434 -6.75 -26.59 13.93
C ASP A 434 -5.71 -25.47 14.10
N VAL A 435 -6.19 -24.24 14.33
CA VAL A 435 -5.36 -23.03 14.32
C VAL A 435 -5.48 -22.23 15.61
N VAL A 436 -4.36 -21.65 16.02
CA VAL A 436 -4.25 -20.66 17.10
C VAL A 436 -3.57 -19.42 16.53
N ALA A 437 -4.22 -18.27 16.58
CA ALA A 437 -3.64 -17.01 16.14
C ALA A 437 -2.81 -16.36 17.26
N VAL A 438 -1.51 -16.20 17.06
CA VAL A 438 -0.65 -15.45 17.98
C VAL A 438 -0.81 -13.96 17.71
N ASP A 439 -1.56 -13.30 18.59
CA ASP A 439 -1.88 -11.87 18.52
C ASP A 439 -1.00 -11.08 19.49
N ASP A 440 0.29 -11.01 19.15
CA ASP A 440 1.32 -10.38 20.00
C ASP A 440 2.44 -9.82 19.09
N GLY A 441 3.27 -8.91 19.63
CA GLY A 441 4.46 -8.39 18.95
C GLY A 441 5.58 -9.42 18.93
N PHE A 442 6.24 -9.60 17.77
CA PHE A 442 7.31 -10.61 17.62
C PHE A 442 8.49 -10.37 18.58
N GLU A 443 8.74 -9.15 19.00
CA GLU A 443 9.74 -8.80 20.02
C GLU A 443 9.45 -9.44 21.39
N SER A 444 8.24 -9.91 21.63
CA SER A 444 7.85 -10.65 22.84
C SER A 444 8.32 -12.09 22.82
N ALA A 445 8.60 -12.68 21.64
CA ALA A 445 8.95 -14.10 21.51
C ALA A 445 10.18 -14.47 22.35
N GLN A 446 11.27 -13.73 22.24
CA GLN A 446 12.48 -13.98 23.01
C GLN A 446 12.27 -13.73 24.51
N LYS A 447 11.49 -12.69 24.87
CA LYS A 447 11.17 -12.37 26.27
C LYS A 447 10.31 -13.46 26.91
N ALA A 448 9.48 -14.13 26.12
CA ALA A 448 8.67 -15.28 26.55
C ALA A 448 9.48 -16.58 26.71
N GLY A 449 10.76 -16.59 26.36
CA GLY A 449 11.64 -17.76 26.49
C GLY A 449 11.75 -18.63 25.24
N LEU A 450 11.15 -18.24 24.12
CA LEU A 450 11.35 -18.92 22.85
C LEU A 450 12.76 -18.66 22.31
N THR A 451 13.39 -19.70 21.74
CA THR A 451 14.68 -19.55 21.07
C THR A 451 14.46 -18.83 19.73
N VAL A 452 15.02 -17.63 19.60
CA VAL A 452 15.01 -16.86 18.36
C VAL A 452 16.39 -16.96 17.71
N ARG A 453 16.45 -17.35 16.41
CA ARG A 453 17.66 -17.50 15.63
C ARG A 453 17.63 -16.57 14.43
N THR A 454 18.82 -16.28 13.88
CA THR A 454 18.98 -15.64 12.59
C THR A 454 19.34 -16.67 11.51
N GLU A 455 19.08 -16.38 10.25
CA GLU A 455 19.45 -17.27 9.13
C GLU A 455 20.96 -17.56 9.07
N ARG A 456 21.80 -16.58 9.48
CA ARG A 456 23.26 -16.78 9.56
C ARG A 456 23.67 -17.85 10.56
N GLU A 457 22.94 -17.92 11.69
CA GLU A 457 23.19 -18.93 12.72
C GLU A 457 22.71 -20.32 12.31
N GLU A 458 21.68 -20.40 11.46
CA GLU A 458 21.18 -21.67 10.93
C GLU A 458 22.09 -22.26 9.86
N GLN A 459 22.67 -21.43 8.99
CA GLN A 459 23.60 -21.84 7.92
C GLN A 459 24.96 -22.33 8.46
N CYS A 460 25.32 -22.05 9.71
CA CYS A 460 26.58 -22.46 10.34
C CYS A 460 26.50 -23.84 11.02
N ARG A 461 25.39 -24.57 10.91
CA ARG A 461 25.19 -25.93 11.42
C ARG A 461 25.21 -26.97 10.33
#